data_14a25a343f1e866586bf4bafd0425e2c
#
_entry.id   14a25a343f1e866586bf4bafd0425e2c
#
_cell.length_a   1.000
_cell.length_b   1.000
_cell.length_c   1.000
_cell.angle_alpha   90.00
_cell.angle_beta   90.00
_cell.angle_gamma   90.00
#
_symmetry.space_group_name_H-M   'P 1'
#
loop_
_entity.id
_entity.type
_entity.pdbx_description
1 polymer ?
#
loop_
_entity_poly.entity_id
_entity_poly.type
_entity_poly.pdbx_seq_one_letter_code
_entity_poly.pdbx_strand_id
1 'polypeptide(L)'
;MQGHAAANMVPVIAVNRVGVETGKEYTLSFYGSSFIAGSMGELLQTAPRDEEAILLQSFGLETLRIQRQSWGVFRDRRPDLYESILSLEGRVKQHP
;
A
#
# COMPACT_ATOMS: atom_id res chain seq x y z
N MET A 1 -4.04 1.51 3.17
CA MET A 1 -2.69 1.43 2.57
C MET A 1 -1.68 0.72 3.46
N GLN A 2 -1.77 0.89 4.80
CA GLN A 2 -0.90 0.15 5.72
C GLN A 2 -0.99 -1.37 5.54
N GLY A 3 -2.19 -1.89 5.30
CA GLY A 3 -2.38 -3.30 5.04
C GLY A 3 -1.65 -3.79 3.79
N HIS A 4 -1.59 -2.98 2.75
CA HIS A 4 -0.83 -3.31 1.54
C HIS A 4 0.68 -3.36 1.80
N ALA A 5 1.18 -2.43 2.63
CA ALA A 5 2.59 -2.43 3.02
C ALA A 5 2.93 -3.72 3.78
N ALA A 6 2.13 -4.07 4.79
CA ALA A 6 2.36 -5.26 5.59
C ALA A 6 2.21 -6.54 4.77
N ALA A 7 1.17 -6.65 3.95
CA ALA A 7 0.90 -7.85 3.16
C ALA A 7 1.99 -8.13 2.12
N ASN A 8 2.61 -7.09 1.58
CA ASN A 8 3.66 -7.23 0.58
C ASN A 8 5.07 -7.09 1.16
N MET A 9 5.16 -6.74 2.44
CA MET A 9 6.43 -6.50 3.15
C MET A 9 7.33 -5.51 2.43
N VAL A 10 6.73 -4.40 2.00
CA VAL A 10 7.41 -3.29 1.33
C VAL A 10 6.92 -1.97 1.90
N PRO A 11 7.77 -0.93 1.93
CA PRO A 11 7.30 0.40 2.28
C PRO A 11 6.27 0.91 1.27
N VAL A 12 5.33 1.70 1.75
CA VAL A 12 4.35 2.38 0.90
C VAL A 12 4.43 3.87 1.16
N ILE A 13 4.56 4.64 0.09
CA ILE A 13 4.58 6.09 0.13
C ILE A 13 3.32 6.57 -0.57
N ALA A 14 2.43 7.20 0.18
CA ALA A 14 1.18 7.74 -0.36
C ALA A 14 1.22 9.25 -0.29
N VAL A 15 1.04 9.89 -1.44
CA VAL A 15 1.07 11.35 -1.57
C VAL A 15 -0.33 11.83 -1.89
N ASN A 16 -0.82 12.79 -1.11
CA ASN A 16 -2.11 13.40 -1.34
C ASN A 16 -1.97 14.91 -1.42
N ARG A 17 -2.92 15.51 -2.09
CA ARG A 17 -2.99 16.96 -2.27
C ARG A 17 -3.56 17.64 -1.04
N VAL A 18 -3.08 18.83 -0.74
CA VAL A 18 -3.66 19.70 0.30
C VAL A 18 -4.28 20.93 -0.34
N GLY A 19 -5.16 21.59 0.39
CA GLY A 19 -5.74 22.87 0.01
C GLY A 19 -7.19 22.76 -0.45
N VAL A 20 -7.67 23.89 -0.95
CA VAL A 20 -9.06 24.04 -1.40
C VAL A 20 -9.03 24.48 -2.87
N GLU A 21 -9.85 23.83 -3.69
CA GLU A 21 -10.02 24.20 -5.09
C GLU A 21 -11.48 24.57 -5.33
N THR A 22 -11.72 25.76 -5.85
CA THR A 22 -13.05 26.27 -6.09
C THR A 22 -13.30 26.38 -7.59
N GLY A 23 -14.30 25.65 -8.09
CA GLY A 23 -14.82 25.78 -9.42
C GLY A 23 -16.07 26.68 -9.46
N LYS A 24 -16.73 26.77 -10.62
CA LYS A 24 -17.93 27.60 -10.79
C LYS A 24 -19.11 27.12 -9.94
N GLU A 25 -19.25 25.80 -9.77
CA GLU A 25 -20.39 25.19 -9.10
C GLU A 25 -19.99 24.25 -7.96
N TYR A 26 -18.67 24.18 -7.61
CA TYR A 26 -18.22 23.29 -6.58
C TYR A 26 -17.01 23.86 -5.82
N THR A 27 -16.82 23.35 -4.63
CA THR A 27 -15.62 23.59 -3.83
C THR A 27 -15.10 22.23 -3.37
N LEU A 28 -13.84 21.94 -3.67
CA LEU A 28 -13.17 20.72 -3.25
C LEU A 28 -12.13 21.03 -2.19
N SER A 29 -12.22 20.33 -1.07
CA SER A 29 -11.23 20.41 -0.01
C SER A 29 -10.45 19.11 0.02
N PHE A 30 -9.14 19.19 -0.15
CA PHE A 30 -8.26 18.03 -0.12
C PHE A 30 -7.74 17.82 1.30
N TYR A 31 -7.84 16.61 1.80
CA TYR A 31 -7.54 16.33 3.20
C TYR A 31 -6.05 16.05 3.48
N GLY A 32 -5.21 16.06 2.46
CA GLY A 32 -3.78 15.82 2.64
C GLY A 32 -3.50 14.47 3.29
N SER A 33 -2.85 14.51 4.43
CA SER A 33 -2.53 13.30 5.21
C SER A 33 -1.67 12.30 4.46
N SER A 34 -0.74 12.80 3.65
CA SER A 34 0.28 11.98 3.00
C SER A 34 1.09 11.23 4.06
N PHE A 35 1.56 10.04 3.73
CA PHE A 35 2.25 9.25 4.73
C PHE A 35 3.28 8.32 4.11
N ILE A 36 4.18 7.84 4.97
CA ILE A 36 5.15 6.80 4.66
C ILE A 36 4.91 5.66 5.64
N ALA A 37 4.57 4.48 5.12
CA ALA A 37 4.41 3.27 5.90
C ALA A 37 5.61 2.35 5.70
N GLY A 38 6.06 1.70 6.76
CA GLY A 38 7.15 0.73 6.70
C GLY A 38 6.68 -0.65 6.25
N SER A 39 7.62 -1.55 6.07
CA SER A 39 7.38 -2.90 5.55
C SER A 39 6.54 -3.79 6.45
N MET A 40 6.33 -3.41 7.70
CA MET A 40 5.43 -4.11 8.63
C MET A 40 4.08 -3.40 8.78
N GLY A 41 3.83 -2.38 7.97
CA GLY A 41 2.59 -1.62 7.99
C GLY A 41 2.56 -0.47 8.98
N GLU A 42 3.63 -0.24 9.74
CA GLU A 42 3.70 0.87 10.70
C GLU A 42 3.78 2.21 9.98
N LEU A 43 3.13 3.24 10.55
CA LEU A 43 3.26 4.61 10.04
C LEU A 43 4.57 5.20 10.55
N LEU A 44 5.49 5.47 9.62
CA LEU A 44 6.78 6.08 9.94
C LEU A 44 6.71 7.60 9.99
N GLN A 45 5.99 8.19 9.04
CA GLN A 45 5.78 9.63 8.99
C GLN A 45 4.40 9.92 8.42
N THR A 46 3.79 10.99 8.90
CA THR A 46 2.49 11.46 8.43
C THR A 46 2.56 12.97 8.22
N ALA A 47 2.07 13.46 7.10
CA ALA A 47 1.98 14.88 6.82
C ALA A 47 0.67 15.48 7.39
N PRO A 48 0.66 16.81 7.65
CA PRO A 48 -0.56 17.48 8.07
C PRO A 48 -1.67 17.42 7.04
N ARG A 49 -2.90 17.65 7.48
CA ARG A 49 -4.08 17.61 6.60
C ARG A 49 -4.21 18.84 5.72
N ASP A 50 -3.71 19.98 6.16
CA ASP A 50 -4.00 21.29 5.59
C ASP A 50 -2.77 22.12 5.27
N GLU A 51 -1.57 21.56 5.41
CA GLU A 51 -0.30 22.25 5.15
C GLU A 51 0.56 21.48 4.20
N GLU A 52 1.32 22.18 3.36
CA GLU A 52 2.37 21.57 2.58
C GLU A 52 3.48 21.05 3.50
N ALA A 53 4.01 19.88 3.18
CA ALA A 53 5.07 19.28 3.95
C ALA A 53 6.01 18.46 3.07
N ILE A 54 7.24 18.32 3.54
CA ILE A 54 8.22 17.42 2.92
C ILE A 54 8.51 16.30 3.91
N LEU A 55 8.31 15.06 3.47
CA LEU A 55 8.64 13.88 4.26
C LEU A 55 9.85 13.20 3.64
N LEU A 56 10.81 12.87 4.47
CA LEU A 56 12.02 12.14 4.06
C LEU A 56 12.19 10.90 4.92
N GLN A 57 12.45 9.77 4.26
CA GLN A 57 12.65 8.51 4.95
C GLN A 57 13.69 7.68 4.23
N SER A 58 14.63 7.15 5.00
CA SER A 58 15.63 6.23 4.49
C SER A 58 15.18 4.79 4.72
N PHE A 59 15.44 3.93 3.74
CA PHE A 59 15.16 2.49 3.83
C PHE A 59 16.41 1.69 3.49
N GLY A 60 16.67 0.66 4.29
CA GLY A 60 17.73 -0.30 3.98
C GLY A 60 17.17 -1.36 3.02
N LEU A 61 17.47 -1.25 1.74
CA LEU A 61 16.94 -2.19 0.74
C LEU A 61 17.39 -3.62 0.98
N GLU A 62 18.61 -3.81 1.43
CA GLU A 62 19.13 -5.14 1.74
C GLU A 62 18.40 -5.74 2.95
N THR A 63 18.14 -4.95 3.97
CA THR A 63 17.35 -5.38 5.13
C THR A 63 15.94 -5.79 4.73
N LEU A 64 15.31 -5.03 3.83
CA LEU A 64 13.99 -5.35 3.30
C LEU A 64 14.00 -6.67 2.52
N ARG A 65 15.03 -6.89 1.71
CA ARG A 65 15.19 -8.12 0.96
C ARG A 65 15.29 -9.33 1.88
N ILE A 66 16.12 -9.24 2.92
CA ILE A 66 16.30 -10.30 3.90
C ILE A 66 14.98 -10.57 4.65
N GLN A 67 14.29 -9.52 5.06
CA GLN A 67 13.01 -9.63 5.75
C GLN A 67 11.96 -10.36 4.92
N ARG A 68 11.84 -10.01 3.63
CA ARG A 68 10.90 -10.64 2.72
C ARG A 68 11.22 -12.11 2.50
N GLN A 69 12.49 -12.46 2.39
CA GLN A 69 12.92 -13.86 2.27
C GLN A 69 12.63 -14.66 3.54
N SER A 70 12.86 -14.07 4.70
CA SER A 70 12.64 -14.74 5.99
C SER A 70 11.16 -15.07 6.23
N TRP A 71 10.27 -14.13 5.91
CA TRP A 71 8.83 -14.34 6.07
C TRP A 71 8.22 -15.21 4.96
N GLY A 72 8.81 -15.21 3.76
CA GLY A 72 8.40 -16.08 2.68
C GLY A 72 7.00 -15.86 2.15
N VAL A 73 6.46 -14.63 2.24
CA VAL A 73 5.06 -14.34 1.87
C VAL A 73 4.76 -14.72 0.43
N PHE A 74 5.64 -14.40 -0.50
CA PHE A 74 5.46 -14.76 -1.91
C PHE A 74 5.84 -16.21 -2.21
N ARG A 75 6.89 -16.71 -1.58
CA ARG A 75 7.35 -18.09 -1.75
C ARG A 75 6.27 -19.09 -1.36
N ASP A 76 5.56 -18.81 -0.28
CA ASP A 76 4.62 -19.76 0.33
C ASP A 76 3.19 -19.60 -0.19
N ARG A 77 3.00 -18.83 -1.27
CA ARG A 77 1.69 -18.76 -1.94
C ARG A 77 1.27 -20.12 -2.44
N ARG A 78 -0.02 -20.31 -2.53
CA ARG A 78 -0.63 -21.52 -3.05
C ARG A 78 -1.40 -21.24 -4.34
N PRO A 79 -0.70 -20.94 -5.46
CA PRO A 79 -1.38 -20.63 -6.72
C PRO A 79 -2.30 -21.76 -7.20
N ASP A 80 -1.97 -22.98 -6.84
CA ASP A 80 -2.79 -24.16 -7.11
C ASP A 80 -4.20 -24.06 -6.49
N LEU A 81 -4.38 -23.24 -5.46
CA LEU A 81 -5.66 -23.06 -4.78
C LEU A 81 -6.40 -21.78 -5.18
N TYR A 82 -5.83 -20.96 -6.05
CA TYR A 82 -6.37 -19.64 -6.38
C TYR A 82 -7.21 -19.62 -7.66
N GLU A 83 -7.50 -20.77 -8.23
CA GLU A 83 -8.17 -20.88 -9.52
C GLU A 83 -9.53 -20.17 -9.57
N SER A 84 -10.26 -20.17 -8.46
CA SER A 84 -11.58 -19.54 -8.38
C SER A 84 -11.57 -18.02 -8.67
N ILE A 85 -10.45 -17.35 -8.43
CA ILE A 85 -10.33 -15.91 -8.71
C ILE A 85 -10.09 -15.61 -10.19
N LEU A 86 -9.87 -16.62 -11.01
CA LEU A 86 -9.66 -16.47 -12.45
C LEU A 86 -10.97 -16.40 -13.23
N SER A 87 -12.10 -16.64 -12.59
CA SER A 87 -13.41 -16.57 -13.22
C SER A 87 -14.33 -15.61 -12.47
N LEU A 88 -15.26 -14.98 -13.20
CA LEU A 88 -16.22 -14.05 -12.60
C LEU A 88 -17.19 -14.75 -11.65
N GLU A 89 -17.43 -16.03 -11.83
CA GLU A 89 -18.37 -16.82 -11.04
C GLU A 89 -17.68 -17.61 -9.94
N GLY A 90 -16.36 -17.55 -9.84
CA GLY A 90 -15.60 -18.31 -8.85
C GLY A 90 -15.59 -19.81 -9.10
N ARG A 91 -15.87 -20.26 -10.32
CA ARG A 91 -15.86 -21.68 -10.64
C ARG A 91 -14.42 -22.21 -10.70
N VAL A 92 -14.23 -23.36 -10.10
CA VAL A 92 -12.97 -24.07 -10.14
C VAL A 92 -13.07 -25.17 -11.19
N LYS A 93 -12.05 -25.27 -12.09
CA LYS A 93 -11.99 -26.36 -13.06
C LYS A 93 -11.79 -27.67 -12.32
N GLN A 94 -12.58 -28.66 -12.72
CA GLN A 94 -12.35 -30.02 -12.24
C GLN A 94 -11.20 -30.62 -13.03
N HIS A 95 -10.20 -31.11 -12.31
CA HIS A 95 -9.12 -31.87 -12.88
C HIS A 95 -9.43 -33.36 -12.75
N PRO A 96 -9.24 -34.14 -13.83
CA PRO A 96 -9.44 -35.59 -13.79
C PRO A 96 -8.46 -36.28 -12.83
#